data_9d19b915f670ee0a2b9e98d132d9efc4
#
_entry.id   9d19b915f670ee0a2b9e98d132d9efc4
#
_cell.length_a   1.000
_cell.length_b   1.000
_cell.length_c   1.000
_cell.angle_alpha   90.00
_cell.angle_beta   90.00
_cell.angle_gamma   90.00
#
_symmetry.space_group_name_H-M   'P 1'
#
loop_
_entity.id
_entity.type
_entity.pdbx_description
1 polymer ?
#
loop_
_entity_poly.entity_id
_entity_poly.type
_entity_poly.pdbx_seq_one_letter_code
_entity_poly.pdbx_strand_id
1 'polypeptide(L)'
;MKKLLVCFLLCISSASIAANWIPSKYPGVYIGKVTNQGIWIKFTYPEPTYIKGGAGKVSHFIAKVKSDCKNDLLNIVQNTYYQEDGSVVRISDYPIGFAEMTPDSIGESILKAVCSYKSSKK
;
A
#
# COMPACT_ATOMS: atom_id res chain seq x y z
N MET A 1 -2.11 29.92 -37.30
CA MET A 1 -1.97 30.50 -35.98
C MET A 1 -2.92 29.92 -34.94
N LYS A 2 -4.12 29.56 -35.32
CA LYS A 2 -5.08 28.95 -34.40
C LYS A 2 -4.75 27.53 -34.00
N LYS A 3 -3.87 26.86 -34.75
CA LYS A 3 -3.47 25.47 -34.48
C LYS A 3 -2.54 25.30 -33.28
N LEU A 4 -1.88 26.36 -32.85
CA LEU A 4 -0.98 26.33 -31.70
C LEU A 4 -1.71 26.26 -30.38
N LEU A 5 -2.95 26.72 -30.32
CA LEU A 5 -3.75 26.71 -29.10
C LEU A 5 -4.28 25.32 -28.77
N VAL A 6 -4.48 24.45 -29.77
CA VAL A 6 -5.04 23.13 -29.57
C VAL A 6 -4.01 22.18 -28.94
N CYS A 7 -2.74 22.34 -29.30
CA CYS A 7 -1.66 21.52 -28.72
C CYS A 7 -1.43 21.80 -27.24
N PHE A 8 -1.71 23.00 -26.79
CA PHE A 8 -1.50 23.37 -25.40
C PHE A 8 -2.53 22.75 -24.46
N LEU A 9 -3.74 22.56 -24.94
CA LEU A 9 -4.80 21.93 -24.15
C LEU A 9 -4.60 20.44 -23.93
N LEU A 10 -3.91 19.78 -24.85
CA LEU A 10 -3.64 18.34 -24.75
C LEU A 10 -2.59 17.99 -23.68
N CYS A 11 -1.71 18.95 -23.36
CA CYS A 11 -0.68 18.72 -22.35
C CYS A 11 -1.22 18.75 -20.93
N ILE A 12 -2.37 19.37 -20.69
CA ILE A 12 -2.96 19.49 -19.36
C ILE A 12 -3.71 18.22 -18.94
N SER A 13 -4.19 17.45 -19.92
CA SER A 13 -4.94 16.23 -19.65
C SER A 13 -4.07 15.07 -19.17
N SER A 14 -2.75 15.22 -19.21
CA SER A 14 -1.83 14.20 -18.72
C SER A 14 -1.45 14.36 -17.26
N ALA A 15 -2.09 15.26 -16.53
CA ALA A 15 -1.89 15.37 -15.09
C ALA A 15 -2.25 14.04 -14.44
N SER A 16 -1.24 13.29 -14.07
CA SER A 16 -1.39 11.96 -13.53
C SER A 16 -2.14 11.98 -12.22
N ILE A 17 -3.05 11.05 -12.08
CA ILE A 17 -3.69 10.77 -10.80
C ILE A 17 -2.70 9.93 -9.99
N ALA A 18 -1.79 10.59 -9.29
CA ALA A 18 -0.90 9.89 -8.38
C ALA A 18 -1.69 9.49 -7.15
N ALA A 19 -1.55 8.25 -6.72
CA ALA A 19 -2.13 7.79 -5.47
C ALA A 19 -1.52 8.60 -4.33
N ASN A 20 -2.35 9.16 -3.48
CA ASN A 20 -1.89 9.92 -2.32
C ASN A 20 -1.59 8.96 -1.18
N TRP A 21 -0.31 8.68 -0.99
CA TRP A 21 0.15 7.85 0.11
C TRP A 21 0.54 8.75 1.28
N ILE A 22 -0.12 8.53 2.41
CA ILE A 22 0.12 9.31 3.62
C ILE A 22 1.11 8.55 4.51
N PRO A 23 2.27 9.14 4.82
CA PRO A 23 3.23 8.47 5.71
C PRO A 23 2.63 8.27 7.10
N SER A 24 2.86 7.11 7.68
CA SER A 24 2.52 6.84 9.07
C SER A 24 3.72 7.11 9.97
N LYS A 25 3.52 7.06 11.28
CA LYS A 25 4.65 7.16 12.22
C LYS A 25 5.49 5.88 12.27
N TYR A 26 5.04 4.81 11.62
CA TYR A 26 5.80 3.56 11.54
C TYR A 26 6.62 3.56 10.26
N PRO A 27 7.95 3.41 10.35
CA PRO A 27 8.82 3.53 9.18
C PRO A 27 8.43 2.58 8.06
N GLY A 28 8.36 3.10 6.85
CA GLY A 28 8.05 2.33 5.65
C GLY A 28 6.56 2.11 5.39
N VAL A 29 5.69 2.41 6.35
CA VAL A 29 4.25 2.17 6.20
C VAL A 29 3.53 3.45 5.79
N TYR A 30 2.80 3.38 4.67
CA TYR A 30 2.01 4.49 4.12
C TYR A 30 0.55 4.06 4.02
N ILE A 31 -0.34 4.97 4.36
CA ILE A 31 -1.79 4.75 4.28
C ILE A 31 -2.29 5.37 2.97
N GLY A 32 -3.06 4.60 2.23
CA GLY A 32 -3.66 5.03 0.99
C GLY A 32 -5.17 5.19 1.10
N LYS A 33 -5.86 4.74 0.06
CA LYS A 33 -7.31 4.90 -0.06
C LYS A 33 -8.06 4.02 0.94
N VAL A 34 -9.05 4.60 1.60
CA VAL A 34 -9.98 3.88 2.48
C VAL A 34 -11.23 3.52 1.69
N THR A 35 -11.62 2.25 1.73
CA THR A 35 -12.81 1.74 1.05
C THR A 35 -13.69 0.96 2.03
N ASN A 36 -14.89 0.58 1.58
CA ASN A 36 -15.77 -0.30 2.36
C ASN A 36 -15.15 -1.66 2.63
N GLN A 37 -14.25 -2.07 1.75
CA GLN A 37 -13.66 -3.41 1.79
C GLN A 37 -12.31 -3.44 2.48
N GLY A 38 -11.82 -2.30 2.95
CA GLY A 38 -10.55 -2.22 3.64
C GLY A 38 -9.80 -0.94 3.34
N ILE A 39 -8.56 -0.92 3.80
CA ILE A 39 -7.65 0.22 3.63
C ILE A 39 -6.49 -0.25 2.78
N TRP A 40 -6.14 0.53 1.76
CA TRP A 40 -4.93 0.27 0.99
C TRP A 40 -3.74 0.81 1.76
N ILE A 41 -2.72 -0.02 1.90
CA ILE A 41 -1.44 0.38 2.51
C ILE A 41 -0.29 0.06 1.56
N LYS A 42 0.80 0.77 1.72
CA LYS A 42 2.05 0.50 1.03
C LYS A 42 3.15 0.36 2.06
N PHE A 43 3.93 -0.70 1.93
CA PHE A 43 5.13 -0.87 2.73
C PHE A 43 6.35 -0.83 1.83
N THR A 44 7.29 0.08 2.12
CA THR A 44 8.56 0.20 1.41
C THR A 44 9.67 -0.37 2.26
N TYR A 45 10.38 -1.35 1.73
CA TYR A 45 11.54 -1.92 2.42
C TYR A 45 12.69 -0.90 2.44
N PRO A 46 13.47 -0.83 3.53
CA PRO A 46 14.64 0.06 3.57
C PRO A 46 15.63 -0.25 2.45
N GLU A 47 15.76 -1.52 2.10
CA GLU A 47 16.56 -2.00 0.97
C GLU A 47 15.79 -3.07 0.22
N PRO A 48 15.95 -3.15 -1.11
CA PRO A 48 15.29 -4.22 -1.87
C PRO A 48 15.63 -5.59 -1.30
N THR A 49 14.60 -6.42 -1.13
CA THR A 49 14.70 -7.69 -0.40
C THR A 49 14.14 -8.82 -1.22
N TYR A 50 14.78 -9.99 -1.20
CA TYR A 50 14.23 -11.19 -1.79
C TYR A 50 13.12 -11.74 -0.91
N ILE A 51 12.00 -12.10 -1.53
CA ILE A 51 10.92 -12.79 -0.83
C ILE A 51 10.85 -14.23 -1.33
N LYS A 52 10.40 -15.13 -0.46
CA LYS A 52 10.28 -16.54 -0.80
C LYS A 52 9.25 -16.71 -1.92
N GLY A 53 9.65 -17.38 -3.00
CA GLY A 53 8.79 -17.62 -4.15
C GLY A 53 8.67 -16.46 -5.12
N GLY A 54 9.38 -15.37 -4.89
CA GLY A 54 9.39 -14.22 -5.80
C GLY A 54 10.50 -14.31 -6.83
N ALA A 55 10.29 -13.68 -7.98
CA ALA A 55 11.25 -13.63 -9.07
C ALA A 55 11.97 -12.28 -9.09
N GLY A 56 12.79 -12.01 -8.10
CA GLY A 56 13.56 -10.77 -8.00
C GLY A 56 13.45 -10.11 -6.65
N LYS A 57 14.11 -8.97 -6.52
CA LYS A 57 14.10 -8.20 -5.28
C LYS A 57 12.86 -7.32 -5.21
N VAL A 58 12.22 -7.33 -4.05
CA VAL A 58 11.04 -6.50 -3.78
C VAL A 58 11.47 -5.17 -3.19
N SER A 59 11.04 -4.09 -3.80
CA SER A 59 11.22 -2.73 -3.30
C SER A 59 10.11 -2.37 -2.31
N HIS A 60 8.88 -2.70 -2.65
CA HIS A 60 7.70 -2.38 -1.85
C HIS A 60 6.56 -3.34 -2.17
N PHE A 61 5.56 -3.37 -1.31
CA PHE A 61 4.31 -4.03 -1.63
C PHE A 61 3.13 -3.12 -1.33
N ILE A 62 2.04 -3.38 -2.02
CA ILE A 62 0.76 -2.68 -1.79
C ILE A 62 -0.25 -3.75 -1.41
N ALA A 63 -0.95 -3.52 -0.32
CA ALA A 63 -1.91 -4.47 0.20
C ALA A 63 -3.21 -3.78 0.58
N LYS A 64 -4.29 -4.53 0.46
CA LYS A 64 -5.58 -4.12 1.00
C LYS A 64 -5.79 -4.89 2.29
N VAL A 65 -6.05 -4.19 3.39
CA VAL A 65 -6.15 -4.80 4.71
C VAL A 65 -7.43 -4.38 5.40
N LYS A 66 -7.93 -5.26 6.25
CA LYS A 66 -8.97 -4.97 7.22
C LYS A 66 -8.38 -5.13 8.61
N SER A 67 -8.80 -4.32 9.54
CA SER A 67 -8.30 -4.37 10.90
C SER A 67 -9.42 -4.52 11.89
N ASP A 68 -9.18 -5.31 12.93
CA ASP A 68 -10.00 -5.37 14.13
C ASP A 68 -9.15 -4.80 15.26
N CYS A 69 -9.21 -3.48 15.41
CA CYS A 69 -8.33 -2.79 16.36
C CYS A 69 -8.64 -3.12 17.82
N LYS A 70 -9.86 -3.49 18.10
CA LYS A 70 -10.28 -3.87 19.44
C LYS A 70 -9.61 -5.16 19.90
N ASN A 71 -9.43 -6.09 18.99
CA ASN A 71 -8.84 -7.41 19.28
C ASN A 71 -7.43 -7.58 18.73
N ASP A 72 -6.82 -6.52 18.21
CA ASP A 72 -5.47 -6.54 17.64
C ASP A 72 -5.28 -7.57 16.53
N LEU A 73 -6.24 -7.62 15.60
CA LEU A 73 -6.20 -8.56 14.49
C LEU A 73 -6.10 -7.81 13.16
N LEU A 74 -5.39 -8.40 12.22
CA LEU A 74 -5.25 -7.89 10.86
C LEU A 74 -5.64 -8.97 9.86
N ASN A 75 -6.38 -8.58 8.83
CA ASN A 75 -6.72 -9.44 7.71
C ASN A 75 -6.14 -8.82 6.44
N ILE A 76 -5.16 -9.49 5.84
CA ILE A 76 -4.58 -9.08 4.57
C ILE A 76 -5.41 -9.72 3.47
N VAL A 77 -6.22 -8.90 2.79
CA VAL A 77 -7.16 -9.38 1.79
C VAL A 77 -6.46 -9.60 0.45
N GLN A 78 -5.54 -8.71 0.10
CA GLN A 78 -4.86 -8.74 -1.17
C GLN A 78 -3.46 -8.14 -1.01
N ASN A 79 -2.49 -8.64 -1.77
CA ASN A 79 -1.11 -8.23 -1.62
C ASN A 79 -0.38 -8.32 -2.97
N THR A 80 0.28 -7.25 -3.37
CA THR A 80 1.05 -7.20 -4.61
C THR A 80 2.45 -6.68 -4.33
N TYR A 81 3.45 -7.43 -4.75
CA TYR A 81 4.86 -7.09 -4.55
C TYR A 81 5.45 -6.51 -5.83
N TYR A 82 6.26 -5.46 -5.68
CA TYR A 82 6.84 -4.71 -6.80
C TYR A 82 8.36 -4.60 -6.69
N GLN A 83 9.01 -4.57 -7.85
CA GLN A 83 10.42 -4.18 -7.97
C GLN A 83 10.54 -2.65 -7.97
N GLU A 84 11.79 -2.16 -7.92
CA GLU A 84 12.05 -0.71 -7.93
C GLU A 84 11.50 -0.02 -9.18
N ASP A 85 11.53 -0.70 -10.31
CA ASP A 85 11.04 -0.16 -11.59
C ASP A 85 9.51 -0.18 -11.70
N GLY A 86 8.81 -0.68 -10.69
CA GLY A 86 7.37 -0.77 -10.69
C GLY A 86 6.80 -2.05 -11.28
N SER A 87 7.65 -2.95 -11.77
CA SER A 87 7.17 -4.22 -12.29
C SER A 87 6.70 -5.13 -11.16
N VAL A 88 5.70 -5.96 -11.46
CA VAL A 88 5.12 -6.88 -10.48
C VAL A 88 5.98 -8.12 -10.33
N VAL A 89 6.34 -8.45 -9.10
CA VAL A 89 7.08 -9.67 -8.78
C VAL A 89 6.12 -10.81 -8.45
N ARG A 90 5.09 -10.51 -7.65
CA ARG A 90 4.15 -11.52 -7.18
C ARG A 90 2.84 -10.88 -6.75
N ILE A 91 1.74 -11.58 -7.01
CA ILE A 91 0.41 -11.21 -6.53
C ILE A 91 -0.07 -12.34 -5.62
N SER A 92 -0.50 -11.99 -4.42
CA SER A 92 -1.16 -12.92 -3.51
C SER A 92 -2.57 -12.42 -3.27
N ASP A 93 -3.53 -13.28 -3.49
CA ASP A 93 -4.94 -12.91 -3.53
C ASP A 93 -5.79 -13.83 -2.66
N TYR A 94 -5.24 -14.28 -1.56
CA TYR A 94 -5.98 -15.14 -0.65
C TYR A 94 -6.21 -14.43 0.68
N PRO A 95 -7.47 -14.23 1.06
CA PRO A 95 -7.74 -13.72 2.40
C PRO A 95 -7.43 -14.81 3.42
N ILE A 96 -6.54 -14.51 4.33
CA ILE A 96 -6.16 -15.42 5.41
C ILE A 96 -7.17 -15.35 6.56
N GLY A 97 -8.03 -14.32 6.54
CA GLY A 97 -8.88 -14.00 7.66
C GLY A 97 -8.16 -13.17 8.70
N PHE A 98 -8.87 -12.82 9.75
CA PHE A 98 -8.27 -12.05 10.84
C PHE A 98 -7.32 -12.92 11.65
N ALA A 99 -6.11 -12.42 11.85
CA ALA A 99 -5.08 -13.14 12.58
C ALA A 99 -4.24 -12.17 13.41
N GLU A 100 -3.66 -12.69 14.48
CA GLU A 100 -2.67 -11.94 15.25
C GLU A 100 -1.41 -11.79 14.44
N MET A 101 -0.78 -10.61 14.55
CA MET A 101 0.50 -10.36 13.91
C MET A 101 1.64 -10.65 14.87
N THR A 102 2.68 -11.26 14.34
CA THR A 102 3.89 -11.54 15.13
C THR A 102 4.48 -10.24 15.68
N PRO A 103 4.85 -10.18 16.95
CA PRO A 103 5.52 -9.00 17.50
C PRO A 103 6.76 -8.62 16.71
N ASP A 104 6.95 -7.32 16.52
CA ASP A 104 8.07 -6.73 15.78
C ASP A 104 8.13 -7.12 14.31
N SER A 105 7.01 -7.56 13.75
CA SER A 105 6.91 -7.85 12.33
C SER A 105 6.37 -6.65 11.55
N ILE A 106 6.53 -6.72 10.22
CA ILE A 106 5.93 -5.74 9.30
C ILE A 106 4.41 -5.71 9.48
N GLY A 107 3.79 -6.88 9.64
CA GLY A 107 2.35 -6.98 9.84
C GLY A 107 1.88 -6.24 11.09
N GLU A 108 2.63 -6.32 12.17
CA GLU A 108 2.31 -5.57 13.39
C GLU A 108 2.40 -4.07 13.16
N SER A 109 3.43 -3.60 12.46
CA SER A 109 3.56 -2.18 12.12
C SER A 109 2.39 -1.68 11.28
N ILE A 110 1.94 -2.49 10.32
CA ILE A 110 0.79 -2.17 9.48
C ILE A 110 -0.48 -2.07 10.35
N LEU A 111 -0.70 -3.03 11.22
CA LEU A 111 -1.87 -3.02 12.11
C LEU A 111 -1.88 -1.77 12.99
N LYS A 112 -0.75 -1.45 13.60
CA LYS A 112 -0.63 -0.26 14.44
C LYS A 112 -0.84 1.03 13.64
N ALA A 113 -0.30 1.11 12.44
CA ALA A 113 -0.46 2.28 11.57
C ALA A 113 -1.92 2.47 11.19
N VAL A 114 -2.60 1.41 10.78
CA VAL A 114 -4.01 1.45 10.38
C VAL A 114 -4.90 1.82 11.56
N CYS A 115 -4.66 1.23 12.72
CA CYS A 115 -5.47 1.52 13.91
C CYS A 115 -5.24 2.94 14.42
N SER A 116 -4.02 3.45 14.36
CA SER A 116 -3.72 4.85 14.68
C SER A 116 -4.42 5.81 13.72
N TYR A 117 -4.40 5.49 12.44
CA TYR A 117 -5.07 6.30 11.43
C TYR A 117 -6.58 6.36 11.66
N LYS A 118 -7.21 5.22 11.93
CA LYS A 118 -8.63 5.16 12.23
C LYS A 118 -8.99 5.98 13.47
N SER A 119 -8.19 5.91 14.52
CA SER A 119 -8.41 6.68 15.73
C SER A 119 -8.33 8.18 15.49
N SER A 120 -7.40 8.62 14.65
CA SER A 120 -7.21 10.04 14.36
C SER A 120 -8.32 10.66 13.53
N LYS A 121 -9.16 9.82 12.88
CA LYS A 121 -10.27 10.28 12.03
C LYS A 121 -11.62 10.34 12.76
N LYS A 122 -11.69 9.99 14.02
CA LYS A 122 -12.90 10.10 14.80
C LYS A 122 -13.18 11.53 15.26
#